data_b3d85a3f4286ec91c0445d413d381bf3
#
_entry.id   b3d85a3f4286ec91c0445d413d381bf3
#
_cell.length_a   1.000
_cell.length_b   1.000
_cell.length_c   1.000
_cell.angle_alpha   90.00
_cell.angle_beta   90.00
_cell.angle_gamma   90.00
#
_symmetry.space_group_name_H-M   'P 1'
#
loop_
_entity.id
_entity.type
_entity.pdbx_description
1 polymer ?
#
loop_
_entity_poly.entity_id
_entity_poly.type
_entity_poly.pdbx_seq_one_letter_code
_entity_poly.pdbx_strand_id
1 'polypeptide(L)'
;MTDVVLNAEGVHKSYNGLEVLRGVSIEVGRGEVKVIIGPSGSGKSTLLRCLALLEPVDSGSIFLESARLSGLREKELAAHRSEVGMVFQRFNLFQNMTALANVMCGLVEVRGLKKREARERAREFLERVGLADKADNYPEELSGGQQQRVAIARALVMRPKAMLFDEPTSALDVELVREVLDVMEGLARDGMTMVVVSHELRFAHHVASSILMMDEGQVIEEAPPDRFFSAPSHERTKRFLALVE
;
A
#
# COMPACT_ATOMS: atom_id res chain seq x y z
N MET A 1 2.14 19.84 15.26
CA MET A 1 1.29 19.58 14.11
C MET A 1 1.95 18.42 13.39
N THR A 2 1.29 17.28 13.27
CA THR A 2 1.77 16.13 12.47
C THR A 2 1.93 16.60 11.02
N ASP A 3 3.10 16.32 10.43
CA ASP A 3 3.37 16.61 9.02
C ASP A 3 2.58 15.57 8.17
N VAL A 4 1.39 15.96 7.69
CA VAL A 4 0.48 15.08 6.95
C VAL A 4 1.03 14.84 5.55
N VAL A 5 1.21 13.57 5.20
CA VAL A 5 1.71 13.16 3.88
C VAL A 5 0.59 12.79 2.93
N LEU A 6 -0.43 12.06 3.40
CA LEU A 6 -1.55 11.62 2.58
C LEU A 6 -2.85 11.89 3.32
N ASN A 7 -3.80 12.57 2.67
CA ASN A 7 -5.10 12.88 3.25
C ASN A 7 -6.23 12.64 2.25
N ALA A 8 -7.31 12.05 2.72
CA ALA A 8 -8.57 11.94 1.99
C ALA A 8 -9.69 12.53 2.84
N GLU A 9 -10.55 13.36 2.25
CA GLU A 9 -11.62 14.08 2.92
C GLU A 9 -12.95 13.80 2.23
N GLY A 10 -13.86 13.13 2.93
CA GLY A 10 -15.22 12.87 2.49
C GLY A 10 -15.30 12.18 1.12
N VAL A 11 -14.44 11.17 0.90
CA VAL A 11 -14.34 10.51 -0.40
C VAL A 11 -15.53 9.59 -0.65
N HIS A 12 -16.21 9.81 -1.79
CA HIS A 12 -17.26 8.94 -2.32
C HIS A 12 -16.81 8.28 -3.61
N LYS A 13 -17.17 7.01 -3.79
CA LYS A 13 -16.92 6.26 -5.01
C LYS A 13 -18.03 5.26 -5.28
N SER A 14 -18.52 5.25 -6.51
CA SER A 14 -19.56 4.32 -6.97
C SER A 14 -19.13 3.58 -8.23
N TYR A 15 -19.62 2.36 -8.40
CA TYR A 15 -19.50 1.56 -9.62
C TYR A 15 -20.90 1.08 -10.04
N ASN A 16 -21.30 1.42 -11.25
CA ASN A 16 -22.62 1.00 -11.79
C ASN A 16 -23.80 1.29 -10.84
N GLY A 17 -23.77 2.44 -10.16
CA GLY A 17 -24.83 2.84 -9.23
C GLY A 17 -24.71 2.26 -7.81
N LEU A 18 -23.75 1.36 -7.57
CA LEU A 18 -23.46 0.86 -6.22
C LEU A 18 -22.39 1.76 -5.58
N GLU A 19 -22.75 2.44 -4.49
CA GLU A 19 -21.82 3.25 -3.72
C GLU A 19 -20.93 2.37 -2.84
N VAL A 20 -19.61 2.39 -3.13
CA VAL A 20 -18.59 1.56 -2.47
C VAL A 20 -17.84 2.33 -1.40
N LEU A 21 -17.61 3.64 -1.60
CA LEU A 21 -17.08 4.54 -0.56
C LEU A 21 -18.11 5.61 -0.25
N ARG A 22 -18.41 5.81 1.02
CA ARG A 22 -19.49 6.62 1.54
C ARG A 22 -18.97 7.69 2.50
N GLY A 23 -18.28 8.71 1.95
CA GLY A 23 -17.74 9.81 2.74
C GLY A 23 -16.52 9.44 3.59
N VAL A 24 -15.62 8.59 3.05
CA VAL A 24 -14.44 8.15 3.78
C VAL A 24 -13.44 9.29 3.94
N SER A 25 -12.98 9.47 5.18
CA SER A 25 -11.87 10.38 5.51
C SER A 25 -10.75 9.61 6.20
N ILE A 26 -9.50 9.88 5.81
CA ILE A 26 -8.29 9.29 6.40
C ILE A 26 -7.14 10.28 6.30
N GLU A 27 -6.40 10.45 7.38
CA GLU A 27 -5.19 11.29 7.44
C GLU A 27 -4.00 10.44 7.83
N VAL A 28 -2.87 10.56 7.13
CA VAL A 28 -1.65 9.78 7.37
C VAL A 28 -0.48 10.73 7.52
N GLY A 29 0.10 10.77 8.71
CA GLY A 29 1.29 11.54 9.04
C GLY A 29 2.58 10.92 8.49
N ARG A 30 3.64 11.71 8.41
CA ARG A 30 4.96 11.24 7.99
C ARG A 30 5.49 10.16 8.93
N GLY A 31 5.93 9.04 8.36
CA GLY A 31 6.41 7.87 9.11
C GLY A 31 5.31 7.10 9.83
N GLU A 32 4.04 7.49 9.67
CA GLU A 32 2.90 6.77 10.25
C GLU A 32 2.57 5.53 9.42
N VAL A 33 2.23 4.44 10.10
CA VAL A 33 1.68 3.23 9.50
C VAL A 33 0.22 3.10 9.90
N LYS A 34 -0.69 3.24 8.92
CA LYS A 34 -2.11 2.97 9.12
C LYS A 34 -2.47 1.61 8.52
N VAL A 35 -3.07 0.76 9.34
CA VAL A 35 -3.58 -0.54 8.88
C VAL A 35 -5.10 -0.49 8.77
N ILE A 36 -5.63 -0.87 7.61
CA ILE A 36 -7.06 -0.92 7.34
C ILE A 36 -7.50 -2.37 7.34
N ILE A 37 -8.45 -2.69 8.20
CA ILE A 37 -9.07 -4.01 8.29
C ILE A 37 -10.59 -3.92 8.06
N GLY A 38 -11.23 -5.07 7.87
CA GLY A 38 -12.68 -5.14 7.70
C GLY A 38 -13.09 -6.26 6.76
N PRO A 39 -14.40 -6.57 6.66
CA PRO A 39 -14.90 -7.66 5.83
C PRO A 39 -14.62 -7.44 4.34
N SER A 40 -14.65 -8.53 3.57
CA SER A 40 -14.57 -8.45 2.12
C SER A 40 -15.72 -7.59 1.58
N GLY A 41 -15.41 -6.76 0.57
CA GLY A 41 -16.39 -5.84 -0.02
C GLY A 41 -16.64 -4.56 0.77
N SER A 42 -15.96 -4.29 1.90
CA SER A 42 -16.12 -3.04 2.66
C SER A 42 -15.51 -1.79 2.03
N GLY A 43 -14.86 -1.91 0.86
CA GLY A 43 -14.30 -0.77 0.11
C GLY A 43 -12.80 -0.52 0.31
N LYS A 44 -12.07 -1.33 1.09
CA LYS A 44 -10.64 -1.14 1.43
C LYS A 44 -9.74 -0.96 0.20
N SER A 45 -9.77 -1.92 -0.73
CA SER A 45 -8.97 -1.85 -1.96
C SER A 45 -9.38 -0.68 -2.87
N THR A 46 -10.67 -0.31 -2.88
CA THR A 46 -11.15 0.87 -3.60
C THR A 46 -10.57 2.15 -3.01
N LEU A 47 -10.57 2.27 -1.68
CA LEU A 47 -9.94 3.41 -0.99
C LEU A 47 -8.45 3.51 -1.35
N LEU A 48 -7.70 2.39 -1.26
CA LEU A 48 -6.28 2.39 -1.64
C LEU A 48 -6.05 2.81 -3.09
N ARG A 49 -6.88 2.33 -4.03
CA ARG A 49 -6.76 2.72 -5.44
C ARG A 49 -7.04 4.20 -5.68
N CYS A 50 -8.00 4.78 -4.94
CA CYS A 50 -8.24 6.21 -4.97
C CYS A 50 -7.04 6.98 -4.42
N LEU A 51 -6.49 6.57 -3.27
CA LEU A 51 -5.29 7.16 -2.67
C LEU A 51 -4.06 7.05 -3.59
N ALA A 52 -3.93 5.93 -4.33
CA ALA A 52 -2.88 5.73 -5.33
C ALA A 52 -3.11 6.50 -6.64
N LEU A 53 -4.19 7.26 -6.77
CA LEU A 53 -4.59 7.98 -7.98
C LEU A 53 -4.81 7.05 -9.20
N LEU A 54 -5.16 5.80 -8.94
CA LEU A 54 -5.49 4.81 -9.97
C LEU A 54 -6.98 4.83 -10.32
N GLU A 55 -7.81 5.27 -9.35
CA GLU A 55 -9.25 5.42 -9.51
C GLU A 55 -9.65 6.86 -9.17
N PRO A 56 -10.39 7.56 -10.02
CA PRO A 56 -10.91 8.88 -9.69
C PRO A 56 -12.01 8.76 -8.63
N VAL A 57 -12.08 9.72 -7.72
CA VAL A 57 -13.18 9.86 -6.76
C VAL A 57 -14.38 10.53 -7.43
N ASP A 58 -15.58 10.17 -7.00
CA ASP A 58 -16.81 10.80 -7.51
C ASP A 58 -17.07 12.15 -6.82
N SER A 59 -16.73 12.22 -5.51
CA SER A 59 -16.72 13.46 -4.73
C SER A 59 -15.74 13.34 -3.56
N GLY A 60 -15.51 14.45 -2.86
CA GLY A 60 -14.49 14.55 -1.84
C GLY A 60 -13.13 15.01 -2.38
N SER A 61 -12.09 14.88 -1.57
CA SER A 61 -10.77 15.38 -1.93
C SER A 61 -9.66 14.44 -1.48
N ILE A 62 -8.61 14.32 -2.30
CA ILE A 62 -7.37 13.62 -1.96
C ILE A 62 -6.22 14.62 -2.05
N PHE A 63 -5.34 14.59 -1.05
CA PHE A 63 -4.17 15.45 -0.96
C PHE A 63 -2.91 14.59 -0.75
N LEU A 64 -1.83 15.01 -1.39
CA LEU A 64 -0.48 14.53 -1.10
C LEU A 64 0.33 15.73 -0.60
N GLU A 65 0.67 15.71 0.68
CA GLU A 65 1.16 16.87 1.41
C GLU A 65 0.15 18.05 1.25
N SER A 66 0.58 19.20 0.78
CA SER A 66 -0.31 20.35 0.55
C SER A 66 -1.00 20.37 -0.82
N ALA A 67 -0.65 19.43 -1.72
CA ALA A 67 -1.18 19.40 -3.08
C ALA A 67 -2.51 18.66 -3.15
N ARG A 68 -3.60 19.35 -3.56
CA ARG A 68 -4.87 18.70 -3.85
C ARG A 68 -4.78 17.97 -5.20
N LEU A 69 -5.06 16.66 -5.19
CA LEU A 69 -4.92 15.80 -6.37
C LEU A 69 -6.26 15.47 -7.03
N SER A 70 -7.35 15.47 -6.27
CA SER A 70 -8.69 15.27 -6.83
C SER A 70 -9.08 16.40 -7.77
N GLY A 71 -9.57 16.03 -8.97
CA GLY A 71 -9.97 16.97 -10.00
C GLY A 71 -8.84 17.42 -10.94
N LEU A 72 -7.61 16.98 -10.73
CA LEU A 72 -6.51 17.19 -11.68
C LEU A 72 -6.72 16.36 -12.96
N ARG A 73 -6.20 16.87 -14.07
CA ARG A 73 -6.21 16.16 -15.35
C ARG A 73 -5.19 15.02 -15.31
N GLU A 74 -5.39 13.98 -16.11
CA GLU A 74 -4.56 12.78 -16.19
C GLU A 74 -3.06 13.10 -16.32
N LYS A 75 -2.70 14.09 -17.15
CA LYS A 75 -1.29 14.50 -17.34
C LYS A 75 -0.67 15.08 -16.07
N GLU A 76 -1.45 15.78 -15.26
CA GLU A 76 -1.01 16.36 -13.98
C GLU A 76 -0.89 15.28 -12.91
N LEU A 77 -1.87 14.35 -12.86
CA LEU A 77 -1.85 13.18 -11.96
C LEU A 77 -0.65 12.25 -12.22
N ALA A 78 -0.23 12.09 -13.49
CA ALA A 78 0.90 11.22 -13.84
C ALA A 78 2.20 11.60 -13.11
N ALA A 79 2.44 12.91 -12.87
CA ALA A 79 3.60 13.38 -12.12
C ALA A 79 3.54 12.93 -10.65
N HIS A 80 2.35 12.98 -10.04
CA HIS A 80 2.14 12.63 -8.63
C HIS A 80 2.07 11.12 -8.37
N ARG A 81 1.63 10.30 -9.36
CA ARG A 81 1.59 8.85 -9.21
C ARG A 81 2.92 8.22 -8.84
N SER A 82 4.03 8.81 -9.29
CA SER A 82 5.36 8.31 -8.93
C SER A 82 5.78 8.65 -7.50
N GLU A 83 5.01 9.51 -6.81
CA GLU A 83 5.24 9.91 -5.42
C GLU A 83 4.47 9.03 -4.43
N VAL A 84 3.55 8.17 -4.92
CA VAL A 84 2.81 7.19 -4.12
C VAL A 84 3.08 5.80 -4.68
N GLY A 85 3.79 4.97 -3.92
CA GLY A 85 4.05 3.59 -4.29
C GLY A 85 2.85 2.70 -4.00
N MET A 86 2.52 1.76 -4.90
CA MET A 86 1.46 0.79 -4.64
C MET A 86 1.95 -0.63 -4.90
N VAL A 87 1.64 -1.52 -3.95
CA VAL A 87 1.88 -2.96 -4.00
C VAL A 87 0.53 -3.66 -3.94
N PHE A 88 0.27 -4.52 -4.92
CA PHE A 88 -1.01 -5.19 -5.10
C PHE A 88 -0.99 -6.61 -4.51
N GLN A 89 -2.16 -7.17 -4.27
CA GLN A 89 -2.39 -8.55 -3.88
C GLN A 89 -1.77 -9.55 -4.88
N ARG A 90 -1.95 -9.31 -6.19
CA ARG A 90 -1.23 -9.99 -7.25
C ARG A 90 0.03 -9.20 -7.55
N PHE A 91 1.15 -9.85 -7.67
CA PHE A 91 2.48 -9.22 -7.77
C PHE A 91 2.60 -8.23 -8.94
N ASN A 92 1.83 -8.43 -10.01
CA ASN A 92 1.76 -7.58 -11.20
C ASN A 92 3.15 -7.30 -11.82
N LEU A 93 4.05 -8.29 -11.78
CA LEU A 93 5.35 -8.19 -12.43
C LEU A 93 5.20 -8.34 -13.95
N PHE A 94 6.05 -7.66 -14.69
CA PHE A 94 6.19 -7.87 -16.13
C PHE A 94 6.86 -9.22 -16.36
N GLN A 95 6.10 -10.19 -16.88
CA GLN A 95 6.52 -11.59 -17.02
C GLN A 95 7.69 -11.77 -17.99
N ASN A 96 7.84 -10.89 -18.97
CA ASN A 96 8.92 -10.86 -19.95
C ASN A 96 10.17 -10.07 -19.51
N MET A 97 10.23 -9.69 -18.25
CA MET A 97 11.34 -8.94 -17.65
C MET A 97 11.90 -9.68 -16.45
N THR A 98 13.23 -9.64 -16.27
CA THR A 98 13.88 -10.15 -15.05
C THR A 98 13.47 -9.32 -13.83
N ALA A 99 13.77 -9.80 -12.62
CA ALA A 99 13.55 -9.05 -11.38
C ALA A 99 14.23 -7.67 -11.44
N LEU A 100 15.48 -7.62 -11.87
CA LEU A 100 16.22 -6.37 -12.05
C LEU A 100 15.55 -5.43 -13.05
N ALA A 101 15.11 -5.96 -14.20
CA ALA A 101 14.45 -5.15 -15.23
C ALA A 101 13.09 -4.62 -14.76
N ASN A 102 12.33 -5.40 -13.99
CA ASN A 102 11.09 -4.97 -13.35
C ASN A 102 11.33 -3.78 -12.41
N VAL A 103 12.36 -3.83 -11.58
CA VAL A 103 12.69 -2.73 -10.65
C VAL A 103 13.23 -1.50 -11.40
N MET A 104 14.01 -1.70 -12.46
CA MET A 104 14.56 -0.60 -13.27
C MET A 104 13.52 0.17 -14.07
N CYS A 105 12.42 -0.48 -14.47
CA CYS A 105 11.47 0.05 -15.45
C CYS A 105 11.01 1.47 -15.12
N GLY A 106 10.53 1.71 -13.90
CA GLY A 106 10.07 3.03 -13.46
C GLY A 106 11.17 4.11 -13.48
N LEU A 107 12.40 3.73 -13.15
CA LEU A 107 13.54 4.66 -13.17
C LEU A 107 13.88 5.12 -14.60
N VAL A 108 13.81 4.20 -15.57
CA VAL A 108 14.12 4.52 -16.97
C VAL A 108 12.97 5.25 -17.63
N GLU A 109 11.76 4.66 -17.58
CA GLU A 109 10.60 5.15 -18.35
C GLU A 109 9.93 6.39 -17.75
N VAL A 110 9.94 6.52 -16.42
CA VAL A 110 9.25 7.62 -15.72
C VAL A 110 10.23 8.69 -15.26
N ARG A 111 11.37 8.30 -14.66
CA ARG A 111 12.39 9.24 -14.16
C ARG A 111 13.44 9.64 -15.21
N GLY A 112 13.47 8.95 -16.36
CA GLY A 112 14.42 9.23 -17.45
C GLY A 112 15.89 8.96 -17.11
N LEU A 113 16.17 8.09 -16.12
CA LEU A 113 17.55 7.77 -15.73
C LEU A 113 18.24 6.95 -16.81
N LYS A 114 19.56 7.15 -16.92
CA LYS A 114 20.39 6.30 -17.80
C LYS A 114 20.37 4.86 -17.30
N LYS A 115 20.34 3.89 -18.20
CA LYS A 115 20.23 2.45 -17.87
C LYS A 115 21.27 1.97 -16.84
N ARG A 116 22.50 2.51 -16.90
CA ARG A 116 23.56 2.16 -15.96
C ARG A 116 23.21 2.60 -14.53
N GLU A 117 22.79 3.84 -14.35
CA GLU A 117 22.40 4.39 -13.06
C GLU A 117 21.15 3.70 -12.51
N ALA A 118 20.15 3.45 -13.36
CA ALA A 118 18.95 2.71 -13.00
C ALA A 118 19.29 1.29 -12.53
N ARG A 119 20.25 0.61 -13.19
CA ARG A 119 20.71 -0.73 -12.80
C ARG A 119 21.37 -0.74 -11.43
N GLU A 120 22.26 0.20 -11.16
CA GLU A 120 22.95 0.32 -9.87
C GLU A 120 21.92 0.51 -8.73
N ARG A 121 21.01 1.47 -8.88
CA ARG A 121 19.92 1.70 -7.89
C ARG A 121 19.01 0.50 -7.74
N ALA A 122 18.59 -0.13 -8.83
CA ALA A 122 17.70 -1.28 -8.75
C ALA A 122 18.33 -2.46 -8.00
N ARG A 123 19.65 -2.68 -8.15
CA ARG A 123 20.39 -3.69 -7.39
C ARG A 123 20.40 -3.40 -5.89
N GLU A 124 20.61 -2.15 -5.48
CA GLU A 124 20.53 -1.75 -4.06
C GLU A 124 19.16 -2.08 -3.46
N PHE A 125 18.07 -1.83 -4.20
CA PHE A 125 16.72 -2.13 -3.71
C PHE A 125 16.39 -3.62 -3.73
N LEU A 126 16.91 -4.40 -4.67
CA LEU A 126 16.81 -5.86 -4.63
C LEU A 126 17.58 -6.43 -3.43
N GLU A 127 18.75 -5.90 -3.10
CA GLU A 127 19.50 -6.28 -1.91
C GLU A 127 18.71 -5.94 -0.63
N ARG A 128 18.10 -4.76 -0.53
CA ARG A 128 17.25 -4.37 0.62
C ARG A 128 16.10 -5.32 0.88
N VAL A 129 15.56 -5.97 -0.15
CA VAL A 129 14.50 -6.98 -0.01
C VAL A 129 15.02 -8.42 -0.01
N GLY A 130 16.35 -8.62 0.12
CA GLY A 130 17.00 -9.92 0.22
C GLY A 130 16.98 -10.74 -1.07
N LEU A 131 17.06 -10.07 -2.24
CA LEU A 131 16.99 -10.71 -3.57
C LEU A 131 18.15 -10.32 -4.49
N ALA A 132 19.31 -10.00 -3.94
CA ALA A 132 20.50 -9.63 -4.74
C ALA A 132 20.92 -10.75 -5.72
N ASP A 133 20.83 -12.02 -5.28
CA ASP A 133 21.17 -13.22 -6.06
C ASP A 133 20.09 -13.59 -7.11
N LYS A 134 18.90 -12.98 -7.05
CA LYS A 134 17.75 -13.24 -7.94
C LYS A 134 17.56 -12.17 -9.02
N ALA A 135 18.49 -11.23 -9.14
CA ALA A 135 18.38 -10.08 -10.04
C ALA A 135 18.09 -10.45 -11.51
N ASP A 136 18.70 -11.54 -11.99
CA ASP A 136 18.60 -11.98 -13.38
C ASP A 136 17.49 -13.04 -13.60
N ASN A 137 16.75 -13.48 -12.54
CA ASN A 137 15.64 -14.41 -12.64
C ASN A 137 14.38 -13.74 -13.21
N TYR A 138 13.61 -14.50 -13.99
CA TYR A 138 12.27 -14.12 -14.44
C TYR A 138 11.21 -14.44 -13.36
N PRO A 139 10.02 -13.79 -13.40
CA PRO A 139 8.99 -14.05 -12.40
C PRO A 139 8.61 -15.51 -12.23
N GLU A 140 8.56 -16.29 -13.31
CA GLU A 140 8.25 -17.74 -13.28
C GLU A 140 9.28 -18.59 -12.53
N GLU A 141 10.49 -18.08 -12.35
CA GLU A 141 11.59 -18.72 -11.62
C GLU A 141 11.65 -18.31 -10.13
N LEU A 142 10.71 -17.45 -9.70
CA LEU A 142 10.65 -16.89 -8.35
C LEU A 142 9.45 -17.43 -7.58
N SER A 143 9.64 -17.72 -6.29
CA SER A 143 8.51 -18.03 -5.40
C SER A 143 7.55 -16.83 -5.29
N GLY A 144 6.30 -17.06 -4.84
CA GLY A 144 5.33 -16.00 -4.64
C GLY A 144 5.86 -14.90 -3.71
N GLY A 145 6.50 -15.26 -2.60
CA GLY A 145 7.11 -14.30 -1.67
C GLY A 145 8.27 -13.51 -2.31
N GLN A 146 9.08 -14.16 -3.17
CA GLN A 146 10.12 -13.47 -3.93
C GLN A 146 9.53 -12.50 -4.95
N GLN A 147 8.48 -12.90 -5.68
CA GLN A 147 7.79 -12.02 -6.61
C GLN A 147 7.21 -10.79 -5.90
N GLN A 148 6.61 -10.98 -4.72
CA GLN A 148 6.07 -9.87 -3.93
C GLN A 148 7.17 -8.93 -3.45
N ARG A 149 8.31 -9.46 -3.01
CA ARG A 149 9.46 -8.63 -2.63
C ARG A 149 10.05 -7.86 -3.82
N VAL A 150 10.06 -8.42 -5.04
CA VAL A 150 10.40 -7.68 -6.26
C VAL A 150 9.40 -6.55 -6.52
N ALA A 151 8.08 -6.80 -6.33
CA ALA A 151 7.05 -5.77 -6.48
C ALA A 151 7.23 -4.63 -5.45
N ILE A 152 7.59 -4.95 -4.21
CA ILE A 152 7.94 -3.96 -3.17
C ILE A 152 9.18 -3.16 -3.60
N ALA A 153 10.26 -3.81 -4.04
CA ALA A 153 11.47 -3.14 -4.51
C ALA A 153 11.19 -2.20 -5.70
N ARG A 154 10.34 -2.64 -6.64
CA ARG A 154 9.91 -1.85 -7.80
C ARG A 154 9.18 -0.57 -7.39
N ALA A 155 8.34 -0.62 -6.36
CA ALA A 155 7.67 0.56 -5.85
C ALA A 155 8.63 1.48 -5.06
N LEU A 156 9.46 0.90 -4.20
CA LEU A 156 10.40 1.62 -3.33
C LEU A 156 11.51 2.35 -4.09
N VAL A 157 12.00 1.80 -5.21
CA VAL A 157 13.10 2.40 -5.98
C VAL A 157 12.73 3.78 -6.54
N MET A 158 11.44 4.05 -6.69
CA MET A 158 10.89 5.35 -7.08
C MET A 158 10.99 6.41 -5.96
N ARG A 159 11.35 6.02 -4.73
CA ARG A 159 11.42 6.86 -3.53
C ARG A 159 10.09 7.61 -3.29
N PRO A 160 8.99 6.88 -3.14
CA PRO A 160 7.68 7.48 -2.91
C PRO A 160 7.61 8.14 -1.53
N LYS A 161 6.70 9.10 -1.37
CA LYS A 161 6.38 9.75 -0.08
C LYS A 161 5.54 8.85 0.82
N ALA A 162 4.72 7.97 0.22
CA ALA A 162 3.92 6.96 0.92
C ALA A 162 3.86 5.67 0.12
N MET A 163 3.77 4.54 0.83
CA MET A 163 3.57 3.20 0.26
C MET A 163 2.20 2.68 0.63
N LEU A 164 1.47 2.19 -0.35
CA LEU A 164 0.15 1.58 -0.20
C LEU A 164 0.24 0.09 -0.48
N PHE A 165 -0.29 -0.75 0.41
CA PHE A 165 -0.26 -2.20 0.30
C PHE A 165 -1.67 -2.76 0.30
N ASP A 166 -2.10 -3.36 -0.80
CA ASP A 166 -3.43 -3.98 -0.95
C ASP A 166 -3.30 -5.49 -0.78
N GLU A 167 -3.51 -5.98 0.45
CA GLU A 167 -3.45 -7.39 0.85
C GLU A 167 -2.17 -8.11 0.34
N PRO A 168 -0.97 -7.62 0.66
CA PRO A 168 0.28 -8.07 0.03
C PRO A 168 0.66 -9.52 0.29
N THR A 169 -0.01 -10.19 1.23
CA THR A 169 0.27 -11.58 1.64
C THR A 169 -0.84 -12.57 1.27
N SER A 170 -2.02 -12.10 0.86
CA SER A 170 -3.20 -12.96 0.67
C SER A 170 -3.09 -13.99 -0.48
N ALA A 171 -2.15 -13.79 -1.41
CA ALA A 171 -1.87 -14.72 -2.51
C ALA A 171 -0.67 -15.65 -2.22
N LEU A 172 -0.18 -15.69 -0.98
CA LEU A 172 1.01 -16.42 -0.58
C LEU A 172 0.68 -17.62 0.32
N ASP A 173 1.48 -18.66 0.23
CA ASP A 173 1.49 -19.74 1.21
C ASP A 173 2.02 -19.21 2.56
N VAL A 174 1.53 -19.80 3.65
CA VAL A 174 1.81 -19.35 5.04
C VAL A 174 3.31 -19.22 5.33
N GLU A 175 4.13 -20.13 4.78
CA GLU A 175 5.59 -20.09 4.95
C GLU A 175 6.23 -18.85 4.30
N LEU A 176 5.66 -18.35 3.20
CA LEU A 176 6.17 -17.20 2.43
C LEU A 176 5.67 -15.85 2.96
N VAL A 177 4.57 -15.85 3.72
CA VAL A 177 3.98 -14.64 4.33
C VAL A 177 5.01 -13.91 5.17
N ARG A 178 5.76 -14.65 6.01
CA ARG A 178 6.73 -14.09 6.95
C ARG A 178 7.81 -13.27 6.24
N GLU A 179 8.35 -13.75 5.12
CA GLU A 179 9.40 -13.06 4.37
C GLU A 179 8.95 -11.68 3.87
N VAL A 180 7.68 -11.55 3.49
CA VAL A 180 7.10 -10.27 3.03
C VAL A 180 6.84 -9.34 4.21
N LEU A 181 6.29 -9.87 5.31
CA LEU A 181 6.01 -9.09 6.52
C LEU A 181 7.32 -8.55 7.13
N ASP A 182 8.40 -9.33 7.17
CA ASP A 182 9.71 -8.90 7.68
C ASP A 182 10.25 -7.69 6.88
N VAL A 183 10.08 -7.67 5.55
CA VAL A 183 10.41 -6.51 4.72
C VAL A 183 9.54 -5.31 5.08
N MET A 184 8.24 -5.48 5.24
CA MET A 184 7.32 -4.39 5.59
C MET A 184 7.60 -3.84 6.99
N GLU A 185 7.91 -4.70 7.97
CA GLU A 185 8.35 -4.29 9.31
C GLU A 185 9.65 -3.47 9.25
N GLY A 186 10.58 -3.87 8.37
CA GLY A 186 11.80 -3.11 8.11
C GLY A 186 11.50 -1.70 7.59
N LEU A 187 10.58 -1.58 6.64
CA LEU A 187 10.17 -0.28 6.09
C LEU A 187 9.50 0.61 7.15
N ALA A 188 8.68 0.03 8.03
CA ALA A 188 8.06 0.76 9.13
C ALA A 188 9.14 1.33 10.07
N ARG A 189 10.13 0.49 10.44
CA ARG A 189 11.28 0.92 11.28
C ARG A 189 12.13 2.00 10.62
N ASP A 190 12.27 1.97 9.29
CA ASP A 190 12.97 3.00 8.51
C ASP A 190 12.16 4.32 8.40
N GLY A 191 10.96 4.40 9.00
CA GLY A 191 10.11 5.58 8.98
C GLY A 191 9.34 5.80 7.68
N MET A 192 9.10 4.74 6.89
CA MET A 192 8.26 4.83 5.70
C MET A 192 6.80 5.08 6.09
N THR A 193 6.19 6.10 5.49
CA THR A 193 4.74 6.34 5.60
C THR A 193 3.99 5.25 4.84
N MET A 194 3.08 4.53 5.52
CA MET A 194 2.38 3.40 4.90
C MET A 194 0.89 3.38 5.20
N VAL A 195 0.10 2.94 4.20
CA VAL A 195 -1.29 2.50 4.39
C VAL A 195 -1.37 1.05 3.93
N VAL A 196 -1.78 0.16 4.81
CA VAL A 196 -1.75 -1.29 4.58
C VAL A 196 -3.15 -1.86 4.76
N VAL A 197 -3.74 -2.43 3.72
CA VAL A 197 -4.89 -3.33 3.86
C VAL A 197 -4.34 -4.72 4.15
N SER A 198 -4.71 -5.30 5.28
CA SER A 198 -4.19 -6.61 5.68
C SER A 198 -5.20 -7.38 6.54
N HIS A 199 -5.12 -8.71 6.46
CA HIS A 199 -5.78 -9.64 7.38
C HIS A 199 -4.82 -10.17 8.46
N GLU A 200 -3.55 -9.77 8.42
CA GLU A 200 -2.50 -10.18 9.36
C GLU A 200 -2.59 -9.35 10.65
N LEU A 201 -3.45 -9.77 11.59
CA LEU A 201 -3.72 -8.99 12.81
C LEU A 201 -2.49 -8.84 13.71
N ARG A 202 -1.61 -9.85 13.75
CA ARG A 202 -0.35 -9.77 14.52
C ARG A 202 0.60 -8.72 13.96
N PHE A 203 0.71 -8.65 12.63
CA PHE A 203 1.47 -7.60 11.95
C PHE A 203 0.86 -6.22 12.24
N ALA A 204 -0.47 -6.09 12.09
CA ALA A 204 -1.18 -4.85 12.39
C ALA A 204 -0.92 -4.38 13.83
N HIS A 205 -0.99 -5.28 14.80
CA HIS A 205 -0.72 -4.96 16.22
C HIS A 205 0.71 -4.47 16.45
N HIS A 206 1.68 -5.05 15.71
CA HIS A 206 3.11 -4.80 15.95
C HIS A 206 3.62 -3.52 15.28
N VAL A 207 3.10 -3.16 14.09
CA VAL A 207 3.67 -2.07 13.29
C VAL A 207 2.76 -0.84 13.15
N ALA A 208 1.45 -0.99 13.36
CA ALA A 208 0.54 0.11 13.11
C ALA A 208 0.69 1.23 14.13
N SER A 209 0.65 2.46 13.67
CA SER A 209 0.43 3.65 14.50
C SER A 209 -1.05 3.77 14.87
N SER A 210 -1.94 3.45 13.92
CA SER A 210 -3.37 3.31 14.14
C SER A 210 -3.99 2.25 13.23
N ILE A 211 -5.09 1.64 13.68
CA ILE A 211 -5.87 0.66 12.94
C ILE A 211 -7.24 1.25 12.65
N LEU A 212 -7.67 1.14 11.38
CA LEU A 212 -8.98 1.56 10.92
C LEU A 212 -9.84 0.33 10.59
N MET A 213 -11.03 0.29 11.15
CA MET A 213 -12.08 -0.67 10.75
C MET A 213 -12.94 -0.06 9.66
N MET A 214 -13.00 -0.69 8.49
CA MET A 214 -13.93 -0.33 7.44
C MET A 214 -15.08 -1.33 7.34
N ASP A 215 -16.30 -0.83 7.27
CA ASP A 215 -17.49 -1.63 6.99
C ASP A 215 -18.47 -0.82 6.12
N GLU A 216 -19.14 -1.47 5.18
CA GLU A 216 -20.13 -0.87 4.28
C GLU A 216 -19.72 0.48 3.63
N GLY A 217 -18.44 0.60 3.27
CA GLY A 217 -17.91 1.80 2.61
C GLY A 217 -17.57 2.96 3.53
N GLN A 218 -17.53 2.74 4.84
CA GLN A 218 -17.22 3.77 5.84
C GLN A 218 -16.11 3.32 6.79
N VAL A 219 -15.37 4.27 7.35
CA VAL A 219 -14.51 4.02 8.52
C VAL A 219 -15.40 4.11 9.76
N ILE A 220 -15.58 3.00 10.46
CA ILE A 220 -16.49 2.92 11.62
C ILE A 220 -15.74 3.00 12.96
N GLU A 221 -14.44 2.75 12.96
CA GLU A 221 -13.58 2.90 14.13
C GLU A 221 -12.14 3.15 13.70
N GLU A 222 -11.44 4.02 14.42
CA GLU A 222 -10.00 4.21 14.36
C GLU A 222 -9.43 4.30 15.76
N ALA A 223 -8.40 3.50 16.05
CA ALA A 223 -7.73 3.52 17.35
C ALA A 223 -6.27 3.03 17.25
N PRO A 224 -5.40 3.38 18.22
CA PRO A 224 -4.11 2.73 18.38
C PRO A 224 -4.26 1.21 18.60
N PRO A 225 -3.27 0.38 18.18
CA PRO A 225 -3.39 -1.08 18.20
C PRO A 225 -3.85 -1.66 19.54
N ASP A 226 -3.22 -1.27 20.65
CA ASP A 226 -3.56 -1.80 21.98
C ASP A 226 -5.03 -1.58 22.32
N ARG A 227 -5.54 -0.37 22.08
CA ARG A 227 -6.95 -0.05 22.33
C ARG A 227 -7.87 -0.78 21.34
N PHE A 228 -7.47 -0.85 20.08
CA PHE A 228 -8.27 -1.46 19.04
C PHE A 228 -8.55 -2.94 19.31
N PHE A 229 -7.54 -3.69 19.77
CA PHE A 229 -7.68 -5.12 20.06
C PHE A 229 -8.25 -5.41 21.47
N SER A 230 -7.85 -4.65 22.51
CA SER A 230 -8.27 -4.94 23.88
C SER A 230 -9.63 -4.37 24.25
N ALA A 231 -10.00 -3.21 23.70
CA ALA A 231 -11.21 -2.48 24.06
C ALA A 231 -11.83 -1.76 22.84
N PRO A 232 -12.22 -2.48 21.77
CA PRO A 232 -12.87 -1.87 20.61
C PRO A 232 -14.18 -1.20 21.03
N SER A 233 -14.43 -0.01 20.51
CA SER A 233 -15.59 0.80 20.88
C SER A 233 -16.84 0.44 20.08
N HIS A 234 -16.67 0.05 18.81
CA HIS A 234 -17.77 -0.23 17.91
C HIS A 234 -18.19 -1.72 17.94
N GLU A 235 -19.48 -2.01 18.05
CA GLU A 235 -20.00 -3.40 18.13
C GLU A 235 -19.63 -4.24 16.90
N ARG A 236 -19.54 -3.62 15.73
CA ARG A 236 -19.15 -4.29 14.49
C ARG A 236 -17.68 -4.72 14.53
N THR A 237 -16.81 -3.88 15.10
CA THR A 237 -15.38 -4.19 15.33
C THR A 237 -15.24 -5.38 16.28
N LYS A 238 -15.95 -5.39 17.40
CA LYS A 238 -15.95 -6.51 18.37
C LYS A 238 -16.34 -7.83 17.70
N ARG A 239 -17.44 -7.81 16.90
CA ARG A 239 -17.88 -9.01 16.18
C ARG A 239 -16.87 -9.46 15.13
N PHE A 240 -16.25 -8.53 14.43
CA PHE A 240 -15.24 -8.86 13.41
C PHE A 240 -14.02 -9.52 14.07
N LEU A 241 -13.48 -8.93 15.14
CA LEU A 241 -12.33 -9.50 15.86
C LEU A 241 -12.61 -10.89 16.41
N ALA A 242 -13.78 -11.11 16.99
CA ALA A 242 -14.20 -12.43 17.50
C ALA A 242 -14.34 -13.53 16.41
N LEU A 243 -14.35 -13.17 15.12
CA LEU A 243 -14.41 -14.13 14.00
C LEU A 243 -13.03 -14.47 13.44
N VAL A 244 -12.01 -13.64 13.71
CA VAL A 244 -10.67 -13.77 13.12
C VAL A 244 -9.58 -14.12 14.15
N GLU A 245 -9.93 -14.16 15.45
CA GLU A 245 -9.14 -14.77 16.54
C GLU A 245 -9.30 -16.30 16.50
#